data_5a2f1cd9fa004017c917df288102c53e
#
_entry.id   5a2f1cd9fa004017c917df288102c53e
#
_cell.length_a   1.000
_cell.length_b   1.000
_cell.length_c   1.000
_cell.angle_alpha   90.00
_cell.angle_beta   90.00
_cell.angle_gamma   90.00
#
_symmetry.space_group_name_H-M   'P 1'
#
loop_
_entity.id
_entity.type
_entity.pdbx_description
1 polymer ?
#
loop_
_entity_poly.entity_id
_entity_poly.type
_entity_poly.pdbx_seq_one_letter_code
_entity_poly.pdbx_strand_id
1 'polypeptide(L)'
;IPHAVNSDVFRCYGDDEILTNLKKEVFGEYYDPDKFIFFWNNRNARRKQSGSLIFWFNDFLEKVGKDKACLVMHTEVKDQNGQDLQAIVEELGLTNGEVLFSQQKVDSTKLSLIYNMADCTINISDAEGFGLATLESLSCETPIIVSMTGGLQEQICAPGDAKEYGVGIRPASKAIIGSQSIPWIYEDRLNGDDVVAAMETMFYMDKEERAKLGSAGREHVMQ
;
A
#
# COMPACT_ATOMS: atom_id res chain seq x y z
N ILE A 1 16.64 -13.75 -10.21
CA ILE A 1 17.08 -14.01 -8.84
C ILE A 1 16.02 -13.43 -7.94
N PRO A 2 15.40 -14.23 -7.05
CA PRO A 2 14.42 -13.71 -6.12
C PRO A 2 15.07 -12.68 -5.19
N HIS A 3 14.36 -11.62 -4.89
CA HIS A 3 14.74 -10.67 -3.86
C HIS A 3 14.32 -11.21 -2.49
N ALA A 4 15.00 -10.78 -1.44
CA ALA A 4 14.68 -11.14 -0.08
C ALA A 4 14.76 -9.91 0.82
N VAL A 5 13.99 -9.93 1.91
CA VAL A 5 14.08 -8.98 3.01
C VAL A 5 14.61 -9.67 4.26
N ASN A 6 15.16 -8.88 5.18
CA ASN A 6 15.63 -9.44 6.45
C ASN A 6 14.42 -9.76 7.35
N SER A 7 14.07 -11.04 7.46
CA SER A 7 12.93 -11.53 8.23
C SER A 7 13.08 -11.39 9.75
N ASP A 8 14.29 -11.13 10.26
CA ASP A 8 14.51 -10.81 11.67
C ASP A 8 14.09 -9.38 12.00
N VAL A 9 14.11 -8.51 10.99
CA VAL A 9 13.69 -7.10 11.09
C VAL A 9 12.24 -6.95 10.66
N PHE A 10 11.89 -7.38 9.44
CA PHE A 10 10.51 -7.34 8.93
C PHE A 10 9.74 -8.56 9.42
N ARG A 11 9.06 -8.38 10.54
CA ARG A 11 8.30 -9.43 11.24
C ARG A 11 7.10 -8.85 11.95
N CYS A 12 6.16 -9.68 12.34
CA CYS A 12 5.09 -9.29 13.26
C CYS A 12 5.67 -8.98 14.65
N TYR A 13 5.34 -7.81 15.18
CA TYR A 13 5.81 -7.33 16.50
C TYR A 13 4.68 -7.53 17.49
N GLY A 14 3.92 -8.22 17.73
CA GLY A 14 2.87 -8.50 18.70
C GLY A 14 2.86 -7.64 19.99
N ASP A 15 3.43 -6.43 19.93
CA ASP A 15 3.51 -5.48 21.05
C ASP A 15 2.56 -4.31 20.81
N ASP A 16 1.34 -4.46 21.32
CA ASP A 16 0.28 -3.47 21.16
C ASP A 16 0.63 -2.11 21.76
N GLU A 17 1.48 -2.04 22.81
CA GLU A 17 1.86 -0.78 23.43
C GLU A 17 2.81 0.02 22.52
N ILE A 18 3.82 -0.63 21.94
CA ILE A 18 4.75 0.01 21.01
C ILE A 18 3.99 0.52 19.80
N LEU A 19 3.10 -0.29 19.21
CA LEU A 19 2.31 0.10 18.05
C LEU A 19 1.33 1.22 18.37
N THR A 20 0.69 1.19 19.52
CA THR A 20 -0.21 2.26 19.99
C THR A 20 0.55 3.59 20.17
N ASN A 21 1.74 3.55 20.76
CA ASN A 21 2.55 4.75 20.95
C ASN A 21 3.04 5.31 19.59
N LEU A 22 3.43 4.43 18.66
CA LEU A 22 3.78 4.84 17.30
C LEU A 22 2.59 5.49 16.57
N LYS A 23 1.38 4.91 16.69
CA LYS A 23 0.16 5.50 16.12
C LYS A 23 -0.08 6.90 16.70
N LYS A 24 0.04 7.09 18.01
CA LYS A 24 -0.08 8.41 18.64
C LYS A 24 0.97 9.40 18.14
N GLU A 25 2.22 8.95 17.96
CA GLU A 25 3.30 9.79 17.41
C GLU A 25 3.00 10.22 15.96
N VAL A 26 2.57 9.27 15.12
CA VAL A 26 2.32 9.51 13.67
C VAL A 26 1.08 10.38 13.45
N PHE A 27 0.01 10.11 14.18
CA PHE A 27 -1.29 10.76 13.96
C PHE A 27 -1.47 12.04 14.78
N GLY A 28 -0.74 12.22 15.91
CA GLY A 28 -0.84 13.40 16.74
C GLY A 28 -2.29 13.70 17.16
N GLU A 29 -2.78 14.88 16.80
CA GLU A 29 -4.16 15.31 17.08
C GLU A 29 -5.23 14.53 16.30
N TYR A 30 -4.87 13.86 15.20
CA TYR A 30 -5.75 13.03 14.38
C TYR A 30 -5.80 11.57 14.85
N TYR A 31 -5.19 11.25 16.00
CA TYR A 31 -5.16 9.89 16.53
C TYR A 31 -6.56 9.40 16.89
N ASP A 32 -6.95 8.30 16.29
CA ASP A 32 -8.16 7.55 16.62
C ASP A 32 -7.80 6.06 16.59
N PRO A 33 -8.00 5.31 17.70
CA PRO A 33 -7.64 3.90 17.78
C PRO A 33 -8.44 3.00 16.80
N ASP A 34 -9.63 3.45 16.40
CA ASP A 34 -10.55 2.70 15.53
C ASP A 34 -10.39 3.05 14.05
N LYS A 35 -9.55 4.03 13.73
CA LYS A 35 -9.31 4.44 12.34
C LYS A 35 -8.53 3.39 11.58
N PHE A 36 -9.06 2.94 10.44
CA PHE A 36 -8.39 2.00 9.55
C PHE A 36 -7.20 2.66 8.84
N ILE A 37 -6.04 2.02 8.86
CA ILE A 37 -4.80 2.59 8.33
C ILE A 37 -4.38 1.85 7.07
N PHE A 38 -4.49 2.52 5.92
CA PHE A 38 -3.82 2.11 4.69
C PHE A 38 -2.40 2.68 4.66
N PHE A 39 -1.42 1.89 4.25
CA PHE A 39 -0.04 2.32 4.10
C PHE A 39 0.44 2.20 2.66
N TRP A 40 1.15 3.19 2.18
CA TRP A 40 1.77 3.20 0.87
C TRP A 40 3.23 3.62 0.99
N ASN A 41 4.15 2.73 0.62
CA ASN A 41 5.59 2.95 0.68
C ASN A 41 6.20 2.79 -0.71
N ASN A 42 6.39 3.88 -1.41
CA ASN A 42 6.99 3.91 -2.74
C ASN A 42 7.58 5.30 -3.01
N ARG A 43 8.48 5.39 -4.00
CA ARG A 43 8.86 6.66 -4.56
C ARG A 43 7.66 7.31 -5.26
N ASN A 44 7.49 8.61 -5.10
CA ASN A 44 6.51 9.40 -5.85
C ASN A 44 6.97 9.50 -7.31
N ALA A 45 6.60 8.52 -8.11
CA ALA A 45 6.91 8.44 -9.53
C ALA A 45 5.64 8.09 -10.32
N ARG A 46 5.52 8.61 -11.54
CA ARG A 46 4.32 8.48 -12.38
C ARG A 46 3.73 7.04 -12.40
N ARG A 47 4.58 6.04 -12.65
CA ARG A 47 4.14 4.64 -12.72
C ARG A 47 3.65 4.06 -11.39
N LYS A 48 3.89 4.73 -10.28
CA LYS A 48 3.46 4.31 -8.93
C LYS A 48 2.05 4.78 -8.58
N GLN A 49 1.46 5.62 -9.44
CA GLN A 49 0.07 6.09 -9.33
C GLN A 49 -0.25 6.78 -8.00
N SER A 50 0.74 7.50 -7.41
CA SER A 50 0.60 8.14 -6.10
C SER A 50 -0.58 9.12 -6.03
N GLY A 51 -0.73 9.98 -7.02
CA GLY A 51 -1.85 10.93 -7.07
C GLY A 51 -3.19 10.26 -7.37
N SER A 52 -3.20 9.25 -8.26
CA SER A 52 -4.42 8.45 -8.51
C SER A 52 -4.87 7.72 -7.25
N LEU A 53 -3.92 7.21 -6.44
CA LEU A 53 -4.25 6.58 -5.16
C LEU A 53 -4.97 7.54 -4.22
N ILE A 54 -4.47 8.77 -4.07
CA ILE A 54 -5.13 9.79 -3.22
C ILE A 54 -6.53 10.12 -3.76
N PHE A 55 -6.66 10.25 -5.09
CA PHE A 55 -7.93 10.52 -5.73
C PHE A 55 -8.96 9.41 -5.48
N TRP A 56 -8.60 8.14 -5.72
CA TRP A 56 -9.47 7.00 -5.47
C TRP A 56 -9.68 6.72 -3.97
N PHE A 57 -8.73 7.09 -3.12
CA PHE A 57 -8.92 7.05 -1.68
C PHE A 57 -9.98 8.07 -1.22
N ASN A 58 -10.06 9.25 -1.84
CA ASN A 58 -11.16 10.17 -1.61
C ASN A 58 -12.52 9.55 -1.99
N ASP A 59 -12.61 8.89 -3.16
CA ASP A 59 -13.83 8.21 -3.58
C ASP A 59 -14.23 7.09 -2.60
N PHE A 60 -13.24 6.37 -2.06
CA PHE A 60 -13.47 5.38 -0.99
C PHE A 60 -14.00 6.04 0.29
N LEU A 61 -13.41 7.16 0.72
CA LEU A 61 -13.86 7.88 1.91
C LEU A 61 -15.27 8.46 1.76
N GLU A 62 -15.68 8.86 0.57
CA GLU A 62 -17.06 9.30 0.31
C GLU A 62 -18.10 8.19 0.57
N LYS A 63 -17.69 6.92 0.46
CA LYS A 63 -18.55 5.76 0.73
C LYS A 63 -18.57 5.36 2.20
N VAL A 64 -17.40 5.36 2.87
CA VAL A 64 -17.29 4.82 4.23
C VAL A 64 -17.32 5.91 5.32
N GLY A 65 -17.02 7.15 4.98
CA GLY A 65 -16.86 8.29 5.88
C GLY A 65 -15.42 8.74 6.02
N LYS A 66 -15.20 10.07 6.02
CA LYS A 66 -13.84 10.68 6.06
C LYS A 66 -13.10 10.44 7.37
N ASP A 67 -13.81 10.15 8.44
CA ASP A 67 -13.26 9.84 9.78
C ASP A 67 -12.86 8.36 9.95
N LYS A 68 -13.24 7.47 9.04
CA LYS A 68 -13.12 6.01 9.22
C LYS A 68 -11.76 5.44 8.83
N ALA A 69 -11.05 6.09 7.92
CA ALA A 69 -9.77 5.58 7.45
C ALA A 69 -8.75 6.70 7.23
N CYS A 70 -7.49 6.31 7.15
CA CYS A 70 -6.38 7.18 6.83
C CYS A 70 -5.42 6.48 5.86
N LEU A 71 -4.86 7.25 4.93
CA LEU A 71 -3.78 6.83 4.04
C LEU A 71 -2.46 7.45 4.51
N VAL A 72 -1.56 6.62 5.02
CA VAL A 72 -0.19 7.02 5.36
C VAL A 72 0.71 6.75 4.16
N MET A 73 1.36 7.78 3.63
CA MET A 73 2.25 7.68 2.48
C MET A 73 3.70 7.98 2.89
N HIS A 74 4.55 6.95 2.85
CA HIS A 74 5.99 7.10 3.08
C HIS A 74 6.69 7.42 1.76
N THR A 75 6.88 8.71 1.48
CA THR A 75 7.40 9.21 0.19
C THR A 75 7.81 10.68 0.26
N GLU A 76 8.55 11.13 -0.75
CA GLU A 76 8.70 12.56 -1.02
C GLU A 76 7.41 13.10 -1.64
N VAL A 77 6.86 14.16 -1.04
CA VAL A 77 5.59 14.78 -1.48
C VAL A 77 5.73 15.42 -2.86
N LYS A 78 6.95 15.93 -3.20
CA LYS A 78 7.29 16.50 -4.51
C LYS A 78 8.53 15.79 -5.06
N ASP A 79 8.37 15.03 -6.13
CA ASP A 79 9.47 14.37 -6.86
C ASP A 79 9.44 14.82 -8.32
N GLN A 80 10.62 14.99 -8.93
CA GLN A 80 10.76 15.41 -10.34
C GLN A 80 10.07 14.46 -11.32
N ASN A 81 9.93 13.18 -10.94
CA ASN A 81 9.31 12.14 -11.78
C ASN A 81 7.88 11.81 -11.33
N GLY A 82 7.34 12.58 -10.38
CA GLY A 82 6.04 12.37 -9.78
C GLY A 82 5.16 13.60 -9.84
N GLN A 83 4.33 13.74 -8.82
CA GLN A 83 3.30 14.75 -8.71
C GLN A 83 3.52 15.59 -7.44
N ASP A 84 2.90 16.75 -7.36
CA ASP A 84 2.76 17.52 -6.12
C ASP A 84 1.59 16.92 -5.33
N LEU A 85 1.91 15.98 -4.43
CA LEU A 85 0.89 15.26 -3.66
C LEU A 85 0.20 16.16 -2.63
N GLN A 86 0.90 17.18 -2.14
CA GLN A 86 0.31 18.16 -1.22
C GLN A 86 -0.81 18.94 -1.91
N ALA A 87 -0.56 19.41 -3.13
CA ALA A 87 -1.56 20.13 -3.91
C ALA A 87 -2.79 19.26 -4.20
N ILE A 88 -2.60 17.96 -4.44
CA ILE A 88 -3.73 17.01 -4.66
C ILE A 88 -4.56 16.86 -3.38
N VAL A 89 -3.91 16.69 -2.22
CA VAL A 89 -4.58 16.58 -0.92
C VAL A 89 -5.39 17.85 -0.60
N GLU A 90 -4.80 19.02 -0.86
CA GLU A 90 -5.46 20.32 -0.64
C GLU A 90 -6.66 20.51 -1.56
N GLU A 91 -6.54 20.19 -2.85
CA GLU A 91 -7.63 20.29 -3.82
C GLU A 91 -8.81 19.37 -3.49
N LEU A 92 -8.54 18.16 -2.97
CA LEU A 92 -9.55 17.20 -2.55
C LEU A 92 -10.10 17.46 -1.14
N GLY A 93 -9.55 18.44 -0.41
CA GLY A 93 -9.98 18.76 0.96
C GLY A 93 -9.71 17.62 1.96
N LEU A 94 -8.60 16.88 1.79
CA LEU A 94 -8.17 15.77 2.65
C LEU A 94 -7.10 16.23 3.65
N THR A 95 -7.35 17.34 4.33
CA THR A 95 -6.37 18.04 5.18
C THR A 95 -6.55 17.82 6.68
N ASN A 96 -7.51 16.98 7.10
CA ASN A 96 -7.85 16.75 8.50
C ASN A 96 -7.40 15.35 8.98
N GLY A 97 -6.23 14.90 8.51
CA GLY A 97 -5.66 13.59 8.89
C GLY A 97 -6.18 12.41 8.08
N GLU A 98 -6.88 12.65 6.95
CA GLU A 98 -7.27 11.59 6.02
C GLU A 98 -6.04 11.07 5.25
N VAL A 99 -5.11 11.96 4.89
CA VAL A 99 -3.84 11.62 4.24
C VAL A 99 -2.69 12.21 5.04
N LEU A 100 -1.73 11.37 5.41
CA LEU A 100 -0.53 11.77 6.14
C LEU A 100 0.74 11.38 5.38
N PHE A 101 1.73 12.28 5.36
CA PHE A 101 3.00 12.06 4.68
C PHE A 101 4.14 11.83 5.67
N SER A 102 4.83 10.70 5.51
CA SER A 102 6.09 10.40 6.18
C SER A 102 7.24 10.62 5.20
N GLN A 103 7.96 11.75 5.33
CA GLN A 103 8.99 12.17 4.38
C GLN A 103 10.42 11.88 4.87
N GLN A 104 10.59 11.63 6.17
CA GLN A 104 11.91 11.36 6.75
C GLN A 104 12.35 9.94 6.42
N LYS A 105 13.61 9.79 6.05
CA LYS A 105 14.23 8.46 5.95
C LYS A 105 14.21 7.80 7.32
N VAL A 106 13.68 6.61 7.37
CA VAL A 106 13.65 5.76 8.57
C VAL A 106 14.55 4.55 8.35
N ASP A 107 15.08 3.99 9.43
CA ASP A 107 15.77 2.70 9.36
C ASP A 107 14.77 1.54 9.16
N SER A 108 15.29 0.37 8.84
CA SER A 108 14.47 -0.81 8.56
C SER A 108 13.63 -1.25 9.76
N THR A 109 14.09 -1.01 10.99
CA THR A 109 13.35 -1.37 12.20
C THR A 109 12.13 -0.45 12.37
N LYS A 110 12.30 0.86 12.23
CA LYS A 110 11.18 1.81 12.27
C LYS A 110 10.22 1.59 11.10
N LEU A 111 10.74 1.28 9.90
CA LEU A 111 9.89 0.94 8.75
C LEU A 111 9.06 -0.32 9.01
N SER A 112 9.66 -1.35 9.60
CA SER A 112 8.93 -2.55 10.01
C SER A 112 7.80 -2.27 11.00
N LEU A 113 8.03 -1.38 11.98
CA LEU A 113 6.98 -0.95 12.91
C LEU A 113 5.85 -0.18 12.19
N ILE A 114 6.17 0.61 11.16
CA ILE A 114 5.15 1.30 10.36
C ILE A 114 4.28 0.29 9.60
N TYR A 115 4.86 -0.77 9.02
CA TYR A 115 4.07 -1.85 8.43
C TYR A 115 3.15 -2.52 9.46
N ASN A 116 3.68 -2.81 10.66
CA ASN A 116 2.90 -3.44 11.74
C ASN A 116 1.77 -2.55 12.28
N MET A 117 1.89 -1.23 12.23
CA MET A 117 0.81 -0.34 12.66
C MET A 117 -0.31 -0.21 11.62
N ALA A 118 -0.05 -0.54 10.37
CA ALA A 118 -1.02 -0.45 9.27
C ALA A 118 -1.94 -1.68 9.24
N ASP A 119 -3.20 -1.47 8.85
CA ASP A 119 -4.15 -2.55 8.63
C ASP A 119 -3.99 -3.19 7.26
N CYS A 120 -3.47 -2.43 6.28
CA CYS A 120 -3.24 -2.90 4.93
C CYS A 120 -2.21 -2.03 4.20
N THR A 121 -1.32 -2.64 3.41
CA THR A 121 -0.43 -1.94 2.49
C THR A 121 -0.99 -1.96 1.07
N ILE A 122 -0.91 -0.83 0.36
CA ILE A 122 -1.40 -0.71 -1.03
C ILE A 122 -0.22 -0.49 -1.98
N ASN A 123 -0.20 -1.20 -3.11
CA ASN A 123 0.71 -0.95 -4.23
C ASN A 123 -0.02 -1.11 -5.57
N ILE A 124 -0.45 0.00 -6.14
CA ILE A 124 -1.20 0.06 -7.40
C ILE A 124 -0.33 0.50 -8.59
N SER A 125 0.93 0.10 -8.59
CA SER A 125 1.86 0.46 -9.68
C SER A 125 1.38 -0.05 -11.04
N ASP A 126 1.57 0.75 -12.09
CA ASP A 126 1.31 0.39 -13.49
C ASP A 126 2.29 -0.68 -14.01
N ALA A 127 3.48 -0.71 -13.43
CA ALA A 127 4.52 -1.70 -13.69
C ALA A 127 5.42 -1.82 -12.47
N GLU A 128 5.69 -3.06 -12.05
CA GLU A 128 6.57 -3.36 -10.91
C GLU A 128 7.47 -4.54 -11.24
N GLY A 129 8.77 -4.36 -11.04
CA GLY A 129 9.73 -5.45 -11.27
C GLY A 129 9.58 -6.56 -10.23
N PHE A 130 9.57 -6.20 -8.96
CA PHE A 130 9.43 -7.16 -7.88
C PHE A 130 8.45 -6.68 -6.79
N GLY A 131 8.62 -5.44 -6.26
CA GLY A 131 7.78 -4.91 -5.20
C GLY A 131 8.31 -5.21 -3.79
N LEU A 132 9.48 -4.65 -3.43
CA LEU A 132 10.06 -4.86 -2.10
C LEU A 132 9.12 -4.39 -0.97
N ALA A 133 8.43 -3.28 -1.15
CA ALA A 133 7.50 -2.75 -0.16
C ALA A 133 6.37 -3.72 0.21
N THR A 134 5.86 -4.47 -0.76
CA THR A 134 4.83 -5.49 -0.51
C THR A 134 5.41 -6.76 0.10
N LEU A 135 6.64 -7.13 -0.26
CA LEU A 135 7.35 -8.23 0.40
C LEU A 135 7.64 -7.90 1.88
N GLU A 136 8.08 -6.67 2.18
CA GLU A 136 8.27 -6.18 3.54
C GLU A 136 6.95 -6.21 4.34
N SER A 137 5.86 -5.80 3.72
CA SER A 137 4.51 -5.82 4.32
C SER A 137 4.08 -7.24 4.68
N LEU A 138 4.15 -8.18 3.72
CA LEU A 138 3.80 -9.59 3.95
C LEU A 138 4.70 -10.22 5.02
N SER A 139 5.99 -9.86 5.03
CA SER A 139 6.92 -10.32 6.07
C SER A 139 6.52 -9.83 7.47
N CYS A 140 5.83 -8.70 7.57
CA CYS A 140 5.27 -8.15 8.80
C CYS A 140 3.86 -8.68 9.14
N GLU A 141 3.33 -9.62 8.37
CA GLU A 141 1.95 -10.11 8.47
C GLU A 141 0.88 -9.04 8.17
N THR A 142 1.26 -7.96 7.50
CA THR A 142 0.34 -6.91 7.08
C THR A 142 -0.21 -7.25 5.70
N PRO A 143 -1.54 -7.43 5.57
CA PRO A 143 -2.17 -7.75 4.29
C PRO A 143 -1.91 -6.69 3.22
N ILE A 144 -1.99 -7.09 1.95
CA ILE A 144 -1.72 -6.23 0.81
C ILE A 144 -2.91 -6.09 -0.15
N ILE A 145 -3.03 -4.91 -0.76
CA ILE A 145 -3.79 -4.67 -1.98
C ILE A 145 -2.79 -4.34 -3.08
N VAL A 146 -2.79 -5.08 -4.17
CA VAL A 146 -1.82 -4.87 -5.25
C VAL A 146 -2.44 -4.94 -6.64
N SER A 147 -1.88 -4.17 -7.58
CA SER A 147 -2.11 -4.41 -9.01
C SER A 147 -1.48 -5.75 -9.42
N MET A 148 -2.21 -6.55 -10.20
CA MET A 148 -1.72 -7.82 -10.73
C MET A 148 -0.79 -7.59 -11.91
N THR A 149 0.39 -6.99 -11.63
CA THR A 149 1.43 -6.64 -12.62
C THR A 149 2.81 -7.09 -12.14
N GLY A 150 3.65 -7.54 -13.07
CA GLY A 150 5.03 -7.93 -12.79
C GLY A 150 5.17 -8.86 -11.60
N GLY A 151 6.17 -8.63 -10.76
CA GLY A 151 6.46 -9.45 -9.58
C GLY A 151 5.43 -9.37 -8.45
N LEU A 152 4.51 -8.41 -8.47
CA LEU A 152 3.43 -8.35 -7.48
C LEU A 152 2.49 -9.55 -7.58
N GLN A 153 2.33 -10.14 -8.78
CA GLN A 153 1.52 -11.31 -9.00
C GLN A 153 2.03 -12.52 -8.20
N GLU A 154 3.34 -12.71 -8.14
CA GLU A 154 3.96 -13.83 -7.41
C GLU A 154 3.86 -13.66 -5.89
N GLN A 155 3.74 -12.42 -5.42
CA GLN A 155 3.57 -12.14 -4.00
C GLN A 155 2.14 -12.35 -3.53
N ILE A 156 1.16 -12.13 -4.41
CA ILE A 156 -0.24 -12.28 -4.04
C ILE A 156 -0.74 -13.71 -4.23
N CYS A 157 -0.11 -14.48 -5.13
CA CYS A 157 -0.53 -15.85 -5.39
C CYS A 157 0.67 -16.70 -5.85
N ALA A 158 0.76 -17.93 -5.34
CA ALA A 158 1.79 -18.86 -5.82
C ALA A 158 1.53 -19.27 -7.28
N PRO A 159 2.56 -19.47 -8.10
CA PRO A 159 2.39 -19.93 -9.46
C PRO A 159 1.60 -21.23 -9.54
N GLY A 160 0.44 -21.20 -10.20
CA GLY A 160 -0.45 -22.36 -10.36
C GLY A 160 -1.42 -22.58 -9.20
N ASP A 161 -1.43 -21.72 -8.19
CA ASP A 161 -2.41 -21.72 -7.10
C ASP A 161 -3.53 -20.72 -7.41
N ALA A 162 -4.74 -21.03 -6.98
CA ALA A 162 -5.89 -20.12 -7.00
C ALA A 162 -6.03 -19.32 -5.69
N LYS A 163 -5.21 -19.63 -4.67
CA LYS A 163 -5.25 -18.95 -3.37
C LYS A 163 -4.53 -17.62 -3.46
N GLU A 164 -5.22 -16.56 -3.08
CA GLU A 164 -4.66 -15.23 -2.94
C GLU A 164 -4.31 -14.92 -1.48
N TYR A 165 -3.17 -14.24 -1.28
CA TYR A 165 -2.63 -13.85 0.03
C TYR A 165 -2.79 -12.34 0.30
N GLY A 166 -3.76 -11.73 -0.36
CA GLY A 166 -4.14 -10.33 -0.30
C GLY A 166 -5.28 -10.05 -1.26
N VAL A 167 -5.51 -8.80 -1.63
CA VAL A 167 -6.50 -8.41 -2.64
C VAL A 167 -5.78 -8.02 -3.93
N GLY A 168 -5.90 -8.85 -4.97
CA GLY A 168 -5.32 -8.62 -6.30
C GLY A 168 -6.27 -7.86 -7.22
N ILE A 169 -5.85 -6.71 -7.73
CA ILE A 169 -6.61 -5.91 -8.69
C ILE A 169 -6.11 -6.23 -10.11
N ARG A 170 -6.97 -6.81 -10.92
CA ARG A 170 -6.62 -7.14 -12.31
C ARG A 170 -6.60 -5.88 -13.17
N PRO A 171 -5.58 -5.70 -14.04
CA PRO A 171 -5.54 -4.58 -14.96
C PRO A 171 -6.77 -4.55 -15.89
N ALA A 172 -7.40 -3.38 -15.99
CA ALA A 172 -8.52 -3.15 -16.89
C ALA A 172 -8.07 -2.99 -18.36
N SER A 173 -6.85 -2.48 -18.55
CA SER A 173 -6.26 -2.29 -19.88
C SER A 173 -4.74 -2.27 -19.81
N LYS A 174 -4.10 -2.27 -20.99
CA LYS A 174 -2.66 -2.14 -21.14
C LYS A 174 -2.35 -1.01 -22.11
N ALA A 175 -1.36 -0.18 -21.79
CA ALA A 175 -0.95 0.95 -22.63
C ALA A 175 0.50 0.80 -23.10
N ILE A 176 0.79 1.22 -24.33
CA ILE A 176 2.15 1.37 -24.82
C ILE A 176 2.61 2.78 -24.45
N ILE A 177 3.72 2.88 -23.71
CA ILE A 177 4.28 4.15 -23.22
C ILE A 177 5.71 4.37 -23.71
N GLY A 178 6.17 3.59 -24.66
CA GLY A 178 7.52 3.64 -25.18
C GLY A 178 7.90 5.01 -25.79
N SER A 179 9.19 5.17 -26.03
CA SER A 179 9.80 6.32 -26.70
C SER A 179 10.44 5.88 -28.02
N GLN A 180 10.99 6.82 -28.80
CA GLN A 180 11.71 6.48 -30.03
C GLN A 180 12.85 5.48 -29.82
N SER A 181 13.57 5.61 -28.71
CA SER A 181 14.72 4.75 -28.37
C SER A 181 14.30 3.41 -27.76
N ILE A 182 13.15 3.36 -27.07
CA ILE A 182 12.59 2.17 -26.43
C ILE A 182 11.08 2.12 -26.76
N PRO A 183 10.71 1.68 -27.96
CA PRO A 183 9.33 1.87 -28.47
C PRO A 183 8.29 0.94 -27.81
N TRP A 184 8.71 -0.21 -27.31
CA TRP A 184 7.81 -1.27 -26.83
C TRP A 184 7.83 -1.43 -25.32
N ILE A 185 7.48 -0.37 -24.58
CA ILE A 185 7.23 -0.44 -23.14
C ILE A 185 5.73 -0.49 -22.92
N TYR A 186 5.27 -1.52 -22.22
CA TYR A 186 3.88 -1.67 -21.81
C TYR A 186 3.74 -1.35 -20.33
N GLU A 187 2.63 -0.72 -19.97
CA GLU A 187 2.18 -0.55 -18.62
C GLU A 187 0.73 -0.98 -18.48
N ASP A 188 0.43 -1.62 -17.36
CA ASP A 188 -0.92 -1.98 -16.98
C ASP A 188 -1.67 -0.74 -16.46
N ARG A 189 -2.99 -0.72 -16.64
CA ARG A 189 -3.86 0.35 -16.16
C ARG A 189 -4.98 -0.24 -15.34
N LEU A 190 -5.18 0.29 -14.14
CA LEU A 190 -6.28 -0.08 -13.27
C LEU A 190 -7.51 0.78 -13.58
N ASN A 191 -8.68 0.24 -13.23
CA ASN A 191 -9.91 1.01 -13.10
C ASN A 191 -10.03 1.52 -11.65
N GLY A 192 -10.41 2.78 -11.47
CA GLY A 192 -10.59 3.39 -10.16
C GLY A 192 -11.64 2.69 -9.31
N ASP A 193 -12.75 2.27 -9.90
CA ASP A 193 -13.81 1.54 -9.20
C ASP A 193 -13.31 0.22 -8.61
N ASP A 194 -12.42 -0.49 -9.33
CA ASP A 194 -11.83 -1.74 -8.85
C ASP A 194 -10.86 -1.49 -7.68
N VAL A 195 -10.13 -0.36 -7.70
CA VAL A 195 -9.25 0.05 -6.59
C VAL A 195 -10.06 0.40 -5.36
N VAL A 196 -11.14 1.17 -5.52
CA VAL A 196 -12.08 1.49 -4.44
C VAL A 196 -12.71 0.23 -3.87
N ALA A 197 -13.18 -0.69 -4.71
CA ALA A 197 -13.76 -1.96 -4.28
C ALA A 197 -12.76 -2.83 -3.50
N ALA A 198 -11.49 -2.83 -3.89
CA ALA A 198 -10.43 -3.53 -3.17
C ALA A 198 -10.19 -2.92 -1.76
N MET A 199 -10.22 -1.57 -1.65
CA MET A 199 -10.15 -0.91 -0.35
C MET A 199 -11.37 -1.24 0.52
N GLU A 200 -12.59 -1.21 -0.04
CA GLU A 200 -13.82 -1.61 0.66
C GLU A 200 -13.74 -3.07 1.15
N THR A 201 -13.26 -3.98 0.31
CA THR A 201 -13.08 -5.39 0.67
C THR A 201 -12.18 -5.55 1.90
N MET A 202 -11.05 -4.87 1.93
CA MET A 202 -10.10 -4.93 3.05
C MET A 202 -10.63 -4.22 4.30
N PHE A 203 -11.31 -3.11 4.12
CA PHE A 203 -11.90 -2.31 5.20
C PHE A 203 -13.01 -3.05 5.94
N TYR A 204 -13.91 -3.72 5.20
CA TYR A 204 -15.03 -4.47 5.79
C TYR A 204 -14.67 -5.89 6.23
N MET A 205 -13.48 -6.39 5.87
CA MET A 205 -12.98 -7.67 6.37
C MET A 205 -12.77 -7.57 7.89
N ASP A 206 -13.23 -8.54 8.65
CA ASP A 206 -13.03 -8.51 10.09
C ASP A 206 -11.56 -8.66 10.49
N LYS A 207 -11.22 -8.25 11.72
CA LYS A 207 -9.83 -8.21 12.20
C LYS A 207 -9.19 -9.60 12.21
N GLU A 208 -9.95 -10.64 12.53
CA GLU A 208 -9.43 -12.02 12.57
C GLU A 208 -9.15 -12.55 11.16
N GLU A 209 -10.03 -12.26 10.21
CA GLU A 209 -9.82 -12.62 8.80
C GLU A 209 -8.60 -11.91 8.23
N ARG A 210 -8.43 -10.59 8.50
CA ARG A 210 -7.22 -9.86 8.09
C ARG A 210 -5.96 -10.45 8.71
N ALA A 211 -5.98 -10.80 10.00
CA ALA A 211 -4.84 -11.43 10.67
C ALA A 211 -4.49 -12.79 10.05
N LYS A 212 -5.49 -13.61 9.73
CA LYS A 212 -5.28 -14.90 9.03
C LYS A 212 -4.69 -14.69 7.64
N LEU A 213 -5.19 -13.69 6.91
CA LEU A 213 -4.69 -13.35 5.59
C LEU A 213 -3.23 -12.89 5.64
N GLY A 214 -2.88 -12.03 6.61
CA GLY A 214 -1.52 -11.54 6.82
C GLY A 214 -0.55 -12.67 7.20
N SER A 215 -0.94 -13.54 8.13
CA SER A 215 -0.13 -14.71 8.52
C SER A 215 0.09 -15.68 7.35
N ALA A 216 -0.95 -15.98 6.58
CA ALA A 216 -0.84 -16.80 5.38
C ALA A 216 0.06 -16.16 4.31
N GLY A 217 -0.01 -14.82 4.16
CA GLY A 217 0.86 -14.08 3.27
C GLY A 217 2.34 -14.15 3.68
N ARG A 218 2.63 -14.06 4.98
CA ARG A 218 3.98 -14.28 5.50
C ARG A 218 4.47 -15.70 5.20
N GLU A 219 3.67 -16.72 5.49
CA GLU A 219 4.05 -18.11 5.18
C GLU A 219 4.39 -18.30 3.70
N HIS A 220 3.62 -17.67 2.81
CA HIS A 220 3.85 -17.72 1.37
C HIS A 220 5.20 -17.12 0.97
N VAL A 221 5.57 -15.95 1.49
CA VAL A 221 6.82 -15.26 1.09
C VAL A 221 8.06 -15.75 1.82
N MET A 222 7.93 -16.59 2.85
CA MET A 222 9.05 -17.18 3.59
C MET A 222 9.49 -18.55 3.03
N GLN A 223 8.84 -19.08 2.01
CA GLN A 223 9.21 -20.31 1.31
C GLN A 223 10.31 -20.06 0.28
#